data_3c78f6cf93d56ddf41606fa7703851d9
#
_entry.id   3c78f6cf93d56ddf41606fa7703851d9
#
_cell.length_a   1.000
_cell.length_b   1.000
_cell.length_c   1.000
_cell.angle_alpha   90.00
_cell.angle_beta   90.00
_cell.angle_gamma   90.00
#
_symmetry.space_group_name_H-M   'P 1'
#
loop_
_entity.id
_entity.type
_entity.pdbx_description
1 polymer ?
#
loop_
_entity_poly.entity_id
_entity_poly.type
_entity_poly.pdbx_seq_one_letter_code
_entity_poly.pdbx_strand_id
1 'polypeptide(L)'
;MRTTLTDNNAKLENLEKSIRAANERKRKLVEKNKQITYDILSELYGLEGQELIDAVTAEHELMEMFKKRGMDYNQIYELTKYQNHKPMNTSEG
;
A
#
# COMPACT_ATOMS: atom_id res chain seq x y z
N MET A 1 -22.34 -46.47 9.65
CA MET A 1 -23.00 -45.29 9.08
C MET A 1 -23.00 -44.10 10.02
N ARG A 2 -23.53 -44.26 11.22
CA ARG A 2 -23.54 -43.14 12.18
C ARG A 2 -22.14 -42.67 12.56
N THR A 3 -21.22 -43.61 12.76
CA THR A 3 -19.85 -43.32 13.13
C THR A 3 -19.18 -42.47 12.06
N THR A 4 -19.34 -42.85 10.78
CA THR A 4 -18.77 -42.12 9.66
C THR A 4 -19.32 -40.69 9.56
N LEU A 5 -20.63 -40.56 9.78
CA LEU A 5 -21.24 -39.23 9.74
C LEU A 5 -20.71 -38.35 10.89
N THR A 6 -20.61 -38.94 12.09
CA THR A 6 -20.06 -38.20 13.23
C THR A 6 -18.61 -37.80 12.99
N ASP A 7 -17.81 -38.70 12.42
CA ASP A 7 -16.41 -38.41 12.10
C ASP A 7 -16.30 -37.30 11.07
N ASN A 8 -17.15 -37.35 10.04
CA ASN A 8 -17.15 -36.31 9.01
C ASN A 8 -17.57 -34.95 9.57
N ASN A 9 -18.56 -34.95 10.46
CA ASN A 9 -19.01 -33.72 11.11
C ASN A 9 -17.89 -33.13 11.98
N ALA A 10 -17.14 -33.97 12.68
CA ALA A 10 -16.01 -33.50 13.45
C ALA A 10 -14.92 -32.91 12.57
N LYS A 11 -14.65 -33.54 11.42
CA LYS A 11 -13.68 -33.03 10.45
C LYS A 11 -14.12 -31.71 9.89
N LEU A 12 -15.41 -31.55 9.56
CA LEU A 12 -15.97 -30.31 9.06
C LEU A 12 -15.81 -29.19 10.09
N GLU A 13 -16.12 -29.49 11.33
CA GLU A 13 -15.98 -28.51 12.40
C GLU A 13 -14.55 -28.05 12.58
N ASN A 14 -13.60 -29.00 12.52
CA ASN A 14 -12.18 -28.66 12.61
C ASN A 14 -11.72 -27.81 11.44
N LEU A 15 -12.20 -28.10 10.24
CA LEU A 15 -11.89 -27.30 9.06
C LEU A 15 -12.43 -25.88 9.21
N GLU A 16 -13.66 -25.74 9.70
CA GLU A 16 -14.24 -24.43 9.94
C GLU A 16 -13.43 -23.62 10.94
N LYS A 17 -12.96 -24.25 11.99
CA LYS A 17 -12.09 -23.60 12.98
C LYS A 17 -10.78 -23.14 12.34
N SER A 18 -10.21 -23.99 11.49
CA SER A 18 -8.98 -23.65 10.78
C SER A 18 -9.17 -22.49 9.83
N ILE A 19 -10.30 -22.46 9.13
CA ILE A 19 -10.63 -21.37 8.22
C ILE A 19 -10.79 -20.06 8.99
N ARG A 20 -11.51 -20.09 10.11
CA ARG A 20 -11.69 -18.91 10.94
C ARG A 20 -10.35 -18.38 11.46
N ALA A 21 -9.48 -19.29 11.90
CA ALA A 21 -8.15 -18.91 12.37
C ALA A 21 -7.30 -18.31 11.26
N ALA A 22 -7.38 -18.90 10.06
CA ALA A 22 -6.66 -18.37 8.90
C ALA A 22 -7.17 -16.99 8.50
N ASN A 23 -8.49 -16.80 8.52
CA ASN A 23 -9.09 -15.51 8.20
C ASN A 23 -8.69 -14.45 9.22
N GLU A 24 -8.61 -14.81 10.50
CA GLU A 24 -8.16 -13.89 11.54
C GLU A 24 -6.70 -13.49 11.34
N ARG A 25 -5.85 -14.46 11.01
CA ARG A 25 -4.44 -14.15 10.70
C ARG A 25 -4.32 -13.23 9.49
N LYS A 26 -5.14 -13.49 8.46
CA LYS A 26 -5.17 -12.66 7.26
C LYS A 26 -5.57 -11.24 7.62
N ARG A 27 -6.62 -11.08 8.43
CA ARG A 27 -7.10 -9.77 8.86
C ARG A 27 -5.99 -8.99 9.58
N LYS A 28 -5.29 -9.65 10.49
CA LYS A 28 -4.20 -9.02 11.23
C LYS A 28 -3.05 -8.60 10.33
N LEU A 29 -2.73 -9.42 9.32
CA LEU A 29 -1.68 -9.07 8.37
C LEU A 29 -2.07 -7.89 7.49
N VAL A 30 -3.33 -7.85 7.07
CA VAL A 30 -3.85 -6.71 6.29
C VAL A 30 -3.77 -5.44 7.12
N GLU A 31 -4.17 -5.49 8.39
CA GLU A 31 -4.09 -4.32 9.27
C GLU A 31 -2.64 -3.89 9.47
N LYS A 32 -1.74 -4.85 9.66
CA LYS A 32 -0.33 -4.56 9.80
C LYS A 32 0.23 -3.89 8.54
N ASN A 33 -0.17 -4.37 7.37
CA ASN A 33 0.25 -3.78 6.09
C ASN A 33 -0.25 -2.35 5.93
N LYS A 34 -1.47 -2.08 6.37
CA LYS A 34 -2.02 -0.72 6.35
C LYS A 34 -1.18 0.20 7.24
N GLN A 35 -0.80 -0.27 8.41
CA GLN A 35 0.02 0.50 9.34
C GLN A 35 1.39 0.78 8.74
N ILE A 36 2.02 -0.22 8.17
CA ILE A 36 3.33 -0.08 7.52
C ILE A 36 3.24 0.91 6.36
N THR A 37 2.19 0.81 5.55
CA THR A 37 1.97 1.72 4.43
C THR A 37 1.84 3.15 4.93
N TYR A 38 1.03 3.37 5.96
CA TYR A 38 0.88 4.69 6.56
C TYR A 38 2.21 5.22 7.08
N ASP A 39 2.95 4.39 7.80
CA ASP A 39 4.23 4.79 8.39
C ASP A 39 5.23 5.20 7.31
N ILE A 40 5.30 4.44 6.23
CA ILE A 40 6.19 4.76 5.11
C ILE A 40 5.82 6.09 4.48
N LEU A 41 4.54 6.31 4.21
CA LEU A 41 4.07 7.56 3.63
C LEU A 41 4.32 8.74 4.56
N SER A 42 4.02 8.57 5.84
CA SER A 42 4.22 9.59 6.83
C SER A 42 5.69 9.99 6.92
N GLU A 43 6.57 9.01 6.92
CA GLU A 43 8.00 9.26 6.97
C GLU A 43 8.50 9.93 5.70
N LEU A 44 8.02 9.46 4.55
CA LEU A 44 8.42 9.98 3.27
C LEU A 44 8.06 11.47 3.09
N TYR A 45 6.87 11.85 3.55
CA TYR A 45 6.38 13.23 3.42
C TYR A 45 6.69 14.09 4.65
N GLY A 46 7.06 13.48 5.76
CA GLY A 46 7.26 14.19 7.01
C GLY A 46 5.98 14.77 7.58
N LEU A 47 4.83 14.16 7.27
CA LEU A 47 3.50 14.65 7.65
C LEU A 47 2.67 13.51 8.22
N GLU A 48 1.64 13.86 8.95
CA GLU A 48 0.72 12.89 9.56
C GLU A 48 -0.73 13.33 9.35
N GLY A 49 -1.63 12.36 9.46
CA GLY A 49 -3.06 12.62 9.49
C GLY A 49 -3.56 13.39 8.29
N GLN A 50 -4.33 14.42 8.53
CA GLN A 50 -4.98 15.20 7.48
C GLN A 50 -3.96 15.89 6.56
N GLU A 51 -2.88 16.38 7.14
CA GLU A 51 -1.83 17.02 6.33
C GLU A 51 -1.21 16.06 5.33
N LEU A 52 -1.02 14.80 5.74
CA LEU A 52 -0.51 13.77 4.84
C LEU A 52 -1.50 13.48 3.73
N ILE A 53 -2.78 13.36 4.05
CA ILE A 53 -3.82 13.12 3.07
C ILE A 53 -3.86 14.28 2.06
N ASP A 54 -3.79 15.50 2.54
CA ASP A 54 -3.83 16.69 1.69
C ASP A 54 -2.64 16.73 0.74
N ALA A 55 -1.45 16.40 1.23
CA ALA A 55 -0.24 16.38 0.42
C ALA A 55 -0.31 15.30 -0.68
N VAL A 56 -0.74 14.10 -0.32
CA VAL A 56 -0.86 13.00 -1.28
C VAL A 56 -1.93 13.33 -2.32
N THR A 57 -3.04 13.92 -1.90
CA THR A 57 -4.12 14.32 -2.80
C THR A 57 -3.64 15.37 -3.79
N ALA A 58 -2.91 16.36 -3.31
CA ALA A 58 -2.37 17.42 -4.18
C ALA A 58 -1.42 16.85 -5.22
N GLU A 59 -0.55 15.93 -4.83
CA GLU A 59 0.34 15.29 -5.77
C GLU A 59 -0.40 14.44 -6.80
N HIS A 60 -1.43 13.73 -6.35
CA HIS A 60 -2.25 12.93 -7.25
C HIS A 60 -2.93 13.82 -8.30
N GLU A 61 -3.48 14.95 -7.89
CA GLU A 61 -4.12 15.89 -8.79
C GLU A 61 -3.12 16.47 -9.78
N LEU A 62 -1.93 16.77 -9.33
CA LEU A 62 -0.87 17.26 -10.20
C LEU A 62 -0.50 16.21 -11.26
N MET A 63 -0.38 14.96 -10.85
CA MET A 63 -0.11 13.86 -11.78
C MET A 63 -1.21 13.68 -12.80
N GLU A 64 -2.46 13.83 -12.38
CA GLU A 64 -3.59 13.76 -13.31
C GLU A 64 -3.55 14.88 -14.33
N MET A 65 -3.14 16.07 -13.92
CA MET A 65 -2.96 17.20 -14.85
C MET A 65 -1.89 16.89 -15.89
N PHE A 66 -0.75 16.34 -15.47
CA PHE A 66 0.31 15.96 -16.40
C PHE A 66 -0.16 14.90 -17.38
N LYS A 67 -0.91 13.92 -16.90
CA LYS A 67 -1.47 12.88 -17.78
C LYS A 67 -2.38 13.46 -18.85
N LYS A 68 -3.21 14.42 -18.47
CA LYS A 68 -4.12 15.09 -19.41
C LYS A 68 -3.35 15.86 -20.47
N ARG A 69 -2.13 16.27 -20.17
CA ARG A 69 -1.26 16.97 -21.13
C ARG A 69 -0.37 16.02 -21.90
N GLY A 70 -0.64 14.71 -21.80
CA GLY A 70 0.08 13.71 -22.58
C GLY A 70 1.34 13.17 -21.95
N MET A 71 1.58 13.47 -20.67
CA MET A 71 2.73 12.93 -19.95
C MET A 71 2.31 11.72 -19.14
N ASP A 72 3.10 10.66 -19.16
CA ASP A 72 2.85 9.49 -18.32
C ASP A 72 3.76 9.52 -17.08
N TYR A 73 3.56 8.55 -16.19
CA TYR A 73 4.33 8.50 -14.95
C TYR A 73 5.83 8.36 -15.19
N ASN A 74 6.22 7.62 -16.21
CA ASN A 74 7.63 7.44 -16.53
C ASN A 74 8.29 8.74 -16.93
N GLN A 75 7.61 9.52 -17.74
CA GLN A 75 8.12 10.83 -18.17
C GLN A 75 8.26 11.79 -17.00
N ILE A 76 7.27 11.80 -16.12
CA ILE A 76 7.29 12.63 -14.92
C ILE A 76 8.42 12.19 -13.99
N TYR A 77 8.58 10.89 -13.83
CA TYR A 77 9.65 10.32 -13.00
C TYR A 77 11.02 10.72 -13.54
N GLU A 78 11.21 10.64 -14.84
CA GLU A 78 12.49 11.01 -15.47
C GLU A 78 12.80 12.49 -15.25
N LEU A 79 11.81 13.34 -15.35
CA LEU A 79 11.98 14.77 -15.07
C LEU A 79 12.43 15.00 -13.64
N THR A 80 11.79 14.34 -12.70
CA THR A 80 12.12 14.45 -11.28
C THR A 80 13.55 13.99 -11.03
N LYS A 81 13.92 12.87 -11.62
CA LYS A 81 15.24 12.30 -11.50
C LYS A 81 16.31 13.26 -12.05
N TYR A 82 16.05 13.85 -13.20
CA TYR A 82 16.94 14.81 -13.81
C TYR A 82 17.11 16.04 -12.91
N GLN A 83 16.02 16.57 -12.38
CA GLN A 83 16.04 17.71 -11.49
C GLN A 83 16.88 17.46 -10.24
N ASN A 84 16.80 16.26 -9.70
CA ASN A 84 17.54 15.88 -8.51
C ASN A 84 19.05 15.85 -8.78
N HIS A 85 19.46 15.46 -9.96
CA HIS A 85 20.88 15.39 -10.32
C HIS A 85 21.45 16.77 -10.67
N LYS A 86 20.68 17.59 -11.32
CA LYS A 86 21.13 18.88 -11.82
C LYS A 86 21.72 19.79 -10.74
N PRO A 87 21.09 19.95 -9.57
CA PRO A 87 21.65 20.81 -8.53
C PRO A 87 23.03 20.36 -8.06
N MET A 88 23.26 19.08 -8.00
CA MET A 88 24.54 18.54 -7.59
C MET A 88 25.63 18.89 -8.59
N ASN A 89 25.33 18.75 -9.86
CA ASN A 89 26.27 19.10 -10.92
C ASN A 89 26.57 20.59 -10.91
N THR A 90 25.58 21.38 -10.65
CA THR A 90 25.73 22.84 -10.59
C THR A 90 26.64 23.24 -9.44
N SER A 91 26.52 22.61 -8.31
CA SER A 91 27.32 22.94 -7.15
C SER A 91 28.79 22.60 -7.38
N GLU A 92 29.06 21.62 -8.19
CA GLU A 92 30.44 21.24 -8.53
C GLU A 92 31.05 22.20 -9.56
N GLY A 93 30.19 22.64 -10.44
CA GLY A 93 30.62 23.55 -11.51
C GLY A 93 30.88 24.91 -11.00
#